data_a899c6fedb186a5a24b42ccbbfb33fb9
#
_entry.id   a899c6fedb186a5a24b42ccbbfb33fb9
#
_cell.length_a   1.000
_cell.length_b   1.000
_cell.length_c   1.000
_cell.angle_alpha   90.00
_cell.angle_beta   90.00
_cell.angle_gamma   90.00
#
_symmetry.space_group_name_H-M   'P 1'
#
loop_
_entity.id
_entity.type
_entity.pdbx_description
1 polymer ?
#
loop_
_entity_poly.entity_id
_entity_poly.type
_entity_poly.pdbx_seq_one_letter_code
_entity_poly.pdbx_strand_id
1 'polypeptide(L)'
;MTRSAWDSLQAIRIAVLIGFLPVVLYRVWRVVRYPTSIPAVAATAFGVWVWLWMLIFTEPVWSVMPPYVHAVSIGWAPVWMAGCLQIFVIGISGDVSQAWIRRGLRVTFIATGLVLVAVSVAAAHSRVLLSSADTFTLTNALLDGIDRGAAVTEVVSRGFLAMVLVQLAWVGFRHADRTPVGVGLGMLATAAVLQLVAIGCTGIWGPLTGGAGWVASDHGPLLRILPGCIGALIMIVGFAWPPVMLRVQALRELRLRGPLHDALVGMFPGLCPPKESQIRLSDLVFEWMAQIQDGLTLLSQSRGVPVETKMPIPADQADRVSEVANWISGQSVSGFSCKWLRSPTGMSDQAWVLAIADVYQGRTKTFSKPEAPREYLQVQK
;
A
#
# COMPACT_ATOMS: atom_id res chain seq x y z
N MET A 1 -0.62 23.54 26.61
CA MET A 1 -1.26 22.19 26.64
C MET A 1 -1.24 21.71 28.08
N THR A 2 -2.31 21.05 28.58
CA THR A 2 -2.35 20.53 29.96
C THR A 2 -1.59 19.20 30.09
N ARG A 3 -1.02 18.90 31.25
CA ARG A 3 -0.25 17.66 31.47
C ARG A 3 -1.12 16.40 31.32
N SER A 4 -2.38 16.46 31.76
CA SER A 4 -3.35 15.37 31.62
C SER A 4 -3.66 15.01 30.14
N ALA A 5 -3.78 16.02 29.27
CA ALA A 5 -3.94 15.82 27.85
C ALA A 5 -2.69 15.19 27.21
N TRP A 6 -1.49 15.58 27.67
CA TRP A 6 -0.24 14.99 27.25
C TRP A 6 -0.14 13.51 27.63
N ASP A 7 -0.46 13.18 28.89
CA ASP A 7 -0.42 11.79 29.37
C ASP A 7 -1.38 10.88 28.58
N SER A 8 -2.56 11.39 28.25
CA SER A 8 -3.52 10.68 27.39
C SER A 8 -2.95 10.45 25.99
N LEU A 9 -2.27 11.43 25.40
CA LEU A 9 -1.60 11.29 24.10
C LEU A 9 -0.44 10.29 24.15
N GLN A 10 0.31 10.23 25.26
CA GLN A 10 1.37 9.24 25.46
C GLN A 10 0.81 7.81 25.50
N ALA A 11 -0.31 7.58 26.19
CA ALA A 11 -0.98 6.28 26.22
C ALA A 11 -1.42 5.83 24.83
N ILE A 12 -2.04 6.74 24.05
CA ILE A 12 -2.42 6.46 22.65
C ILE A 12 -1.18 6.15 21.81
N ARG A 13 -0.10 6.90 21.96
CA ARG A 13 1.16 6.66 21.25
C ARG A 13 1.73 5.27 21.52
N ILE A 14 1.77 4.85 22.78
CA ILE A 14 2.24 3.51 23.16
C ILE A 14 1.35 2.42 22.53
N ALA A 15 0.02 2.58 22.59
CA ALA A 15 -0.90 1.64 21.98
C ALA A 15 -0.67 1.52 20.45
N VAL A 16 -0.47 2.65 19.77
CA VAL A 16 -0.15 2.67 18.32
C VAL A 16 1.20 2.02 18.05
N LEU A 17 2.23 2.27 18.85
CA LEU A 17 3.56 1.64 18.71
C LEU A 17 3.49 0.12 18.79
N ILE A 18 2.77 -0.40 19.80
CA ILE A 18 2.59 -1.85 19.98
C ILE A 18 1.79 -2.45 18.82
N GLY A 19 0.67 -1.82 18.44
CA GLY A 19 -0.19 -2.29 17.35
C GLY A 19 0.48 -2.23 15.97
N PHE A 20 1.37 -1.25 15.75
CA PHE A 20 2.04 -1.07 14.47
C PHE A 20 3.32 -1.91 14.33
N LEU A 21 3.94 -2.34 15.44
CA LEU A 21 5.18 -3.12 15.45
C LEU A 21 5.11 -4.39 14.58
N PRO A 22 4.08 -5.26 14.67
CA PRO A 22 4.00 -6.46 13.83
C PRO A 22 3.99 -6.13 12.33
N VAL A 23 3.32 -5.03 11.95
CA VAL A 23 3.24 -4.57 10.56
C VAL A 23 4.61 -4.12 10.06
N VAL A 24 5.34 -3.35 10.86
CA VAL A 24 6.70 -2.89 10.53
C VAL A 24 7.65 -4.08 10.41
N LEU A 25 7.65 -5.00 11.38
CA LEU A 25 8.49 -6.19 11.36
C LEU A 25 8.21 -7.07 10.14
N TYR A 26 6.93 -7.33 9.83
CA TYR A 26 6.54 -8.08 8.64
C TYR A 26 7.03 -7.41 7.35
N ARG A 27 6.89 -6.07 7.25
CA ARG A 27 7.34 -5.29 6.09
C ARG A 27 8.86 -5.35 5.94
N VAL A 28 9.60 -5.13 7.01
CA VAL A 28 11.08 -5.21 7.02
C VAL A 28 11.52 -6.62 6.62
N TRP A 29 10.97 -7.66 7.26
CA TRP A 29 11.27 -9.05 6.91
C TRP A 29 11.00 -9.35 5.43
N ARG A 30 9.87 -8.89 4.90
CA ARG A 30 9.51 -9.09 3.49
C ARG A 30 10.48 -8.39 2.55
N VAL A 31 10.87 -7.14 2.83
CA VAL A 31 11.80 -6.37 1.99
C VAL A 31 13.21 -6.96 2.04
N VAL A 32 13.67 -7.40 3.21
CA VAL A 32 14.99 -8.05 3.36
C VAL A 32 15.03 -9.39 2.61
N ARG A 33 13.97 -10.19 2.71
CA ARG A 33 13.92 -11.49 2.04
C ARG A 33 13.66 -11.39 0.54
N TYR A 34 12.93 -10.37 0.11
CA TYR A 34 12.51 -10.18 -1.28
C TYR A 34 12.60 -8.70 -1.67
N PRO A 35 13.78 -8.18 -1.98
CA PRO A 35 13.93 -6.79 -2.44
C PRO A 35 13.27 -6.64 -3.82
N THR A 36 12.05 -6.07 -3.85
CA THR A 36 11.22 -6.07 -5.07
C THR A 36 11.33 -4.78 -5.86
N SER A 37 11.27 -3.64 -5.19
CA SER A 37 11.28 -2.33 -5.88
C SER A 37 11.78 -1.21 -4.97
N ILE A 38 12.39 -0.20 -5.56
CA ILE A 38 12.87 1.00 -4.86
C ILE A 38 11.73 1.67 -4.06
N PRO A 39 10.52 1.88 -4.62
CA PRO A 39 9.40 2.44 -3.85
C PRO A 39 9.00 1.61 -2.62
N ALA A 40 9.00 0.28 -2.73
CA ALA A 40 8.64 -0.59 -1.61
C ALA A 40 9.68 -0.52 -0.47
N VAL A 41 10.97 -0.44 -0.80
CA VAL A 41 12.05 -0.26 0.18
C VAL A 41 11.91 1.11 0.85
N ALA A 42 11.72 2.17 0.08
CA ALA A 42 11.57 3.54 0.58
C ALA A 42 10.34 3.69 1.49
N ALA A 43 9.19 3.13 1.11
CA ALA A 43 7.98 3.13 1.94
C ALA A 43 8.18 2.36 3.25
N THR A 44 8.93 1.24 3.22
CA THR A 44 9.24 0.47 4.43
C THR A 44 10.20 1.24 5.33
N ALA A 45 11.25 1.84 4.78
CA ALA A 45 12.18 2.69 5.52
C ALA A 45 11.47 3.90 6.16
N PHE A 46 10.54 4.55 5.44
CA PHE A 46 9.70 5.60 5.99
C PHE A 46 8.89 5.10 7.20
N GLY A 47 8.22 3.95 7.08
CA GLY A 47 7.45 3.35 8.18
C GLY A 47 8.31 3.03 9.41
N VAL A 48 9.53 2.53 9.19
CA VAL A 48 10.51 2.28 10.27
C VAL A 48 10.91 3.60 10.96
N TRP A 49 11.20 4.66 10.19
CA TRP A 49 11.56 5.97 10.75
C TRP A 49 10.40 6.62 11.52
N VAL A 50 9.17 6.51 11.03
CA VAL A 50 7.97 6.98 11.77
C VAL A 50 7.83 6.22 13.08
N TRP A 51 8.01 4.89 13.07
CA TRP A 51 7.92 4.06 14.27
C TRP A 51 9.03 4.40 15.28
N LEU A 52 10.29 4.53 14.82
CA LEU A 52 11.43 4.93 15.65
C LEU A 52 11.22 6.33 16.25
N TRP A 53 10.74 7.28 15.45
CA TRP A 53 10.44 8.63 15.92
C TRP A 53 9.37 8.62 17.00
N MET A 54 8.27 7.89 16.80
CA MET A 54 7.24 7.72 17.83
C MET A 54 7.79 7.08 19.09
N LEU A 55 8.67 6.09 18.98
CA LEU A 55 9.30 5.39 20.09
C LEU A 55 10.20 6.33 20.89
N ILE A 56 11.07 7.09 20.23
CA ILE A 56 12.00 8.04 20.85
C ILE A 56 11.22 9.08 21.69
N PHE A 57 10.07 9.54 21.22
CA PHE A 57 9.23 10.51 21.91
C PHE A 57 8.29 9.93 22.96
N THR A 58 8.43 8.66 23.33
CA THR A 58 7.75 8.11 24.52
C THR A 58 8.55 8.47 25.78
N GLU A 59 7.86 8.90 26.84
CA GLU A 59 8.50 9.35 28.08
C GLU A 59 9.49 8.34 28.67
N PRO A 60 9.17 7.01 28.74
CA PRO A 60 10.11 6.01 29.25
C PRO A 60 11.40 5.91 28.46
N VAL A 61 11.34 6.09 27.14
CA VAL A 61 12.52 6.03 26.27
C VAL A 61 13.30 7.33 26.33
N TRP A 62 12.58 8.45 26.32
CA TRP A 62 13.17 9.79 26.39
C TRP A 62 14.00 9.99 27.65
N SER A 63 13.48 9.60 28.83
CA SER A 63 14.16 9.78 30.12
C SER A 63 15.49 9.03 30.25
N VAL A 64 15.70 7.99 29.47
CA VAL A 64 16.94 7.18 29.50
C VAL A 64 17.97 7.65 28.47
N MET A 65 17.57 8.46 27.49
CA MET A 65 18.46 8.90 26.41
C MET A 65 19.41 10.01 26.84
N PRO A 66 20.64 10.04 26.28
CA PRO A 66 21.57 11.14 26.50
C PRO A 66 21.05 12.46 25.87
N PRO A 67 21.40 13.64 26.46
CA PRO A 67 20.90 14.94 25.97
C PRO A 67 21.24 15.25 24.51
N TYR A 68 22.40 14.80 24.02
CA TYR A 68 22.76 15.00 22.62
C TYR A 68 21.87 14.22 21.65
N VAL A 69 21.33 13.06 22.06
CA VAL A 69 20.36 12.28 21.26
C VAL A 69 19.03 13.01 21.20
N HIS A 70 18.59 13.65 22.30
CA HIS A 70 17.42 14.50 22.31
C HIS A 70 17.52 15.63 21.30
N ALA A 71 18.63 16.38 21.34
CA ALA A 71 18.85 17.52 20.46
C ALA A 71 18.82 17.11 18.97
N VAL A 72 19.44 15.99 18.64
CA VAL A 72 19.56 15.51 17.25
C VAL A 72 18.26 14.86 16.77
N SER A 73 17.56 14.10 17.60
CA SER A 73 16.39 13.31 17.19
C SER A 73 15.23 14.19 16.68
N ILE A 74 15.06 15.40 17.22
CA ILE A 74 14.02 16.33 16.82
C ILE A 74 14.17 16.77 15.38
N GLY A 75 15.38 17.12 14.96
CA GLY A 75 15.63 17.58 13.61
C GLY A 75 15.87 16.45 12.61
N TRP A 76 16.48 15.34 13.02
CA TRP A 76 16.85 14.25 12.12
C TRP A 76 15.66 13.44 11.62
N ALA A 77 14.67 13.17 12.47
CA ALA A 77 13.56 12.32 12.09
C ALA A 77 12.75 12.88 10.89
N PRO A 78 12.34 14.16 10.87
CA PRO A 78 11.70 14.74 9.68
C PRO A 78 12.56 14.68 8.42
N VAL A 79 13.88 14.86 8.56
CA VAL A 79 14.82 14.84 7.43
C VAL A 79 14.96 13.44 6.84
N TRP A 80 15.09 12.40 7.67
CA TRP A 80 15.11 11.02 7.21
C TRP A 80 13.79 10.59 6.59
N MET A 81 12.66 10.98 7.19
CA MET A 81 11.33 10.73 6.62
C MET A 81 11.20 11.40 5.25
N ALA A 82 11.64 12.65 5.10
CA ALA A 82 11.66 13.35 3.82
C ALA A 82 12.53 12.63 2.79
N GLY A 83 13.74 12.20 3.15
CA GLY A 83 14.63 11.44 2.28
C GLY A 83 13.97 10.15 1.76
N CYS A 84 13.31 9.38 2.65
CA CYS A 84 12.58 8.18 2.26
C CYS A 84 11.41 8.49 1.32
N LEU A 85 10.62 9.52 1.61
CA LEU A 85 9.52 9.95 0.74
C LEU A 85 10.03 10.44 -0.62
N GLN A 86 11.15 11.16 -0.67
CA GLN A 86 11.76 11.62 -1.92
C GLN A 86 12.19 10.42 -2.79
N ILE A 87 12.83 9.41 -2.20
CA ILE A 87 13.19 8.16 -2.89
C ILE A 87 11.94 7.44 -3.41
N PHE A 88 10.87 7.44 -2.61
CA PHE A 88 9.58 6.87 -3.01
C PHE A 88 8.98 7.60 -4.22
N VAL A 89 8.96 8.94 -4.20
CA VAL A 89 8.46 9.78 -5.32
C VAL A 89 9.27 9.53 -6.60
N ILE A 90 10.61 9.48 -6.51
CA ILE A 90 11.49 9.15 -7.65
C ILE A 90 11.18 7.76 -8.20
N GLY A 91 10.94 6.80 -7.32
CA GLY A 91 10.68 5.41 -7.69
C GLY A 91 9.31 5.16 -8.35
N ILE A 92 8.31 6.03 -8.10
CA ILE A 92 6.99 5.96 -8.75
C ILE A 92 7.00 6.55 -10.15
N SER A 93 7.88 7.51 -10.42
CA SER A 93 8.00 8.16 -11.73
C SER A 93 8.57 7.18 -12.78
N GLY A 94 7.84 6.08 -13.04
CA GLY A 94 8.30 4.89 -13.77
C GLY A 94 8.66 5.07 -15.26
N ASP A 95 8.26 6.17 -15.89
CA ASP A 95 8.49 6.44 -17.32
C ASP A 95 9.87 7.09 -17.59
N VAL A 96 10.76 7.13 -16.59
CA VAL A 96 12.00 7.88 -16.65
C VAL A 96 13.21 6.95 -16.81
N SER A 97 14.23 7.40 -17.57
CA SER A 97 15.45 6.63 -17.81
C SER A 97 16.18 6.26 -16.50
N GLN A 98 16.82 5.09 -16.47
CA GLN A 98 17.62 4.65 -15.29
C GLN A 98 18.70 5.66 -14.88
N ALA A 99 19.23 6.42 -15.86
CA ALA A 99 20.24 7.47 -15.60
C ALA A 99 19.65 8.61 -14.75
N TRP A 100 18.41 9.00 -15.03
CA TRP A 100 17.70 10.02 -14.27
C TRP A 100 17.38 9.55 -12.84
N ILE A 101 16.92 8.31 -12.67
CA ILE A 101 16.67 7.72 -11.34
C ILE A 101 17.97 7.74 -10.51
N ARG A 102 19.09 7.29 -11.07
CA ARG A 102 20.39 7.31 -10.37
C ARG A 102 20.84 8.73 -10.00
N ARG A 103 20.62 9.71 -10.88
CA ARG A 103 20.92 11.12 -10.59
C ARG A 103 20.02 11.64 -9.48
N GLY A 104 18.72 11.38 -9.55
CA GLY A 104 17.76 11.76 -8.52
C GLY A 104 18.11 11.19 -7.15
N LEU A 105 18.46 9.91 -7.08
CA LEU A 105 18.91 9.27 -5.83
C LEU A 105 20.17 9.93 -5.27
N ARG A 106 21.20 10.22 -6.10
CA ARG A 106 22.41 10.92 -5.64
C ARG A 106 22.08 12.30 -5.09
N VAL A 107 21.26 13.07 -5.80
CA VAL A 107 20.85 14.42 -5.34
C VAL A 107 20.09 14.31 -4.01
N THR A 108 19.19 13.34 -3.87
CA THR A 108 18.46 13.12 -2.62
C THR A 108 19.39 12.79 -1.46
N PHE A 109 20.35 11.88 -1.65
CA PHE A 109 21.31 11.53 -0.59
C PHE A 109 22.20 12.73 -0.21
N ILE A 110 22.70 13.50 -1.18
CA ILE A 110 23.51 14.69 -0.93
C ILE A 110 22.67 15.75 -0.19
N ALA A 111 21.47 16.06 -0.67
CA ALA A 111 20.58 17.03 -0.05
C ALA A 111 20.21 16.63 1.38
N THR A 112 19.81 15.37 1.58
CA THR A 112 19.51 14.83 2.92
C THR A 112 20.72 14.95 3.85
N GLY A 113 21.93 14.60 3.39
CA GLY A 113 23.17 14.74 4.15
C GLY A 113 23.48 16.18 4.53
N LEU A 114 23.35 17.12 3.60
CA LEU A 114 23.57 18.54 3.86
C LEU A 114 22.57 19.10 4.88
N VAL A 115 21.31 18.75 4.75
CA VAL A 115 20.27 19.17 5.70
C VAL A 115 20.49 18.56 7.06
N LEU A 116 20.91 17.28 7.17
CA LEU A 116 21.28 16.66 8.44
C LEU A 116 22.42 17.39 9.14
N VAL A 117 23.47 17.79 8.39
CA VAL A 117 24.58 18.56 8.95
C VAL A 117 24.08 19.93 9.44
N ALA A 118 23.30 20.66 8.63
CA ALA A 118 22.78 21.96 8.99
C ALA A 118 21.91 21.90 10.26
N VAL A 119 21.02 20.91 10.34
CA VAL A 119 20.15 20.66 11.50
C VAL A 119 20.97 20.28 12.74
N SER A 120 22.02 19.46 12.60
CA SER A 120 22.90 19.08 13.71
C SER A 120 23.66 20.28 14.27
N VAL A 121 24.17 21.14 13.39
CA VAL A 121 24.86 22.39 13.82
C VAL A 121 23.89 23.32 14.52
N ALA A 122 22.66 23.50 14.00
CA ALA A 122 21.64 24.34 14.65
C ALA A 122 21.23 23.78 16.02
N ALA A 123 21.01 22.45 16.11
CA ALA A 123 20.63 21.77 17.34
C ALA A 123 21.72 21.87 18.43
N ALA A 124 23.01 21.81 18.05
CA ALA A 124 24.13 21.96 18.97
C ALA A 124 24.21 23.39 19.59
N HIS A 125 23.61 24.40 18.96
CA HIS A 125 23.52 25.77 19.49
C HIS A 125 22.25 26.03 20.27
N SER A 126 21.34 25.04 20.43
CA SER A 126 20.10 25.17 21.17
C SER A 126 20.27 24.72 22.63
N ARG A 127 20.07 25.65 23.56
CA ARG A 127 20.09 25.33 24.98
C ARG A 127 18.84 24.50 25.36
N VAL A 128 17.69 24.81 24.79
CA VAL A 128 16.42 24.10 25.06
C VAL A 128 16.51 22.64 24.65
N LEU A 129 17.05 22.34 23.47
CA LEU A 129 17.20 20.96 22.98
C LEU A 129 18.17 20.14 23.83
N LEU A 130 19.20 20.75 24.37
CA LEU A 130 20.22 20.09 25.20
C LEU A 130 19.82 19.94 26.68
N SER A 131 18.92 20.79 27.19
CA SER A 131 18.55 20.82 28.63
C SER A 131 17.19 20.22 28.93
N SER A 132 16.38 19.83 27.93
CA SER A 132 15.00 19.37 28.17
C SER A 132 14.98 17.98 28.81
N ALA A 133 14.52 17.94 30.07
CA ALA A 133 14.45 16.71 30.85
C ALA A 133 13.27 15.80 30.45
N ASP A 134 12.16 16.38 29.99
CA ASP A 134 10.96 15.64 29.60
C ASP A 134 10.39 16.12 28.24
N THR A 135 9.60 15.26 27.59
CA THR A 135 9.02 15.52 26.28
C THR A 135 7.92 16.58 26.32
N PHE A 136 7.25 16.77 27.45
CA PHE A 136 6.22 17.78 27.63
C PHE A 136 6.82 19.18 27.67
N THR A 137 7.84 19.40 28.54
CA THR A 137 8.57 20.66 28.63
C THR A 137 9.21 21.05 27.33
N LEU A 138 9.84 20.09 26.66
CA LEU A 138 10.42 20.28 25.34
C LEU A 138 9.40 20.76 24.32
N THR A 139 8.25 20.08 24.23
CA THR A 139 7.20 20.41 23.25
C THR A 139 6.67 21.83 23.50
N ASN A 140 6.43 22.22 24.75
CA ASN A 140 5.99 23.58 25.08
C ASN A 140 7.07 24.61 24.73
N ALA A 141 8.35 24.35 25.06
CA ALA A 141 9.45 25.25 24.75
C ALA A 141 9.66 25.44 23.23
N LEU A 142 9.46 24.37 22.43
CA LEU A 142 9.47 24.47 20.96
C LEU A 142 8.29 25.30 20.42
N LEU A 143 7.14 25.23 21.09
CA LEU A 143 5.95 26.01 20.72
C LEU A 143 6.12 27.50 21.04
N ASP A 144 6.83 27.83 22.13
CA ASP A 144 7.07 29.21 22.56
C ASP A 144 8.10 29.93 21.66
N GLY A 145 8.89 29.18 20.88
CA GLY A 145 9.78 29.73 19.83
C GLY A 145 10.93 30.62 20.35
N ILE A 146 11.25 30.56 21.65
CA ILE A 146 12.18 31.50 22.31
C ILE A 146 13.66 31.18 21.93
N ASP A 147 13.97 29.91 21.64
CA ASP A 147 15.33 29.46 21.34
C ASP A 147 15.58 29.47 19.82
N ARG A 148 16.51 30.31 19.38
CA ARG A 148 16.87 30.44 17.96
C ARG A 148 17.42 29.15 17.35
N GLY A 149 18.24 28.38 18.09
CA GLY A 149 18.79 27.12 17.61
C GLY A 149 17.70 26.09 17.36
N ALA A 150 16.75 25.97 18.29
CA ALA A 150 15.57 25.12 18.13
C ALA A 150 14.69 25.57 16.97
N ALA A 151 14.42 26.87 16.84
CA ALA A 151 13.62 27.42 15.74
C ALA A 151 14.22 27.13 14.37
N VAL A 152 15.54 27.32 14.21
CA VAL A 152 16.25 27.00 12.95
C VAL A 152 16.19 25.51 12.67
N THR A 153 16.41 24.64 13.66
CA THR A 153 16.31 23.19 13.53
C THR A 153 14.92 22.76 13.03
N GLU A 154 13.86 23.31 13.62
CA GLU A 154 12.48 23.04 13.24
C GLU A 154 12.16 23.53 11.82
N VAL A 155 12.49 24.79 11.50
CA VAL A 155 12.20 25.39 10.20
C VAL A 155 12.95 24.67 9.07
N VAL A 156 14.23 24.35 9.25
CA VAL A 156 15.04 23.68 8.23
C VAL A 156 14.56 22.24 8.00
N SER A 157 14.38 21.48 9.08
CA SER A 157 13.96 20.07 8.97
C SER A 157 12.55 19.92 8.41
N ARG A 158 11.60 20.71 8.89
CA ARG A 158 10.20 20.69 8.42
C ARG A 158 10.04 21.36 7.06
N GLY A 159 10.83 22.39 6.74
CA GLY A 159 10.87 22.99 5.42
C GLY A 159 11.31 21.99 4.35
N PHE A 160 12.33 21.18 4.66
CA PHE A 160 12.78 20.10 3.77
C PHE A 160 11.68 19.05 3.59
N LEU A 161 11.03 18.62 4.68
CA LEU A 161 9.90 17.69 4.62
C LEU A 161 8.72 18.28 3.83
N ALA A 162 8.39 19.56 4.04
CA ALA A 162 7.30 20.23 3.32
C ALA A 162 7.56 20.25 1.80
N MET A 163 8.78 20.55 1.37
CA MET A 163 9.17 20.50 -0.06
C MET A 163 8.89 19.11 -0.66
N VAL A 164 9.25 18.05 0.05
CA VAL A 164 9.01 16.68 -0.43
C VAL A 164 7.53 16.32 -0.42
N LEU A 165 6.77 16.79 0.57
CA LEU A 165 5.32 16.57 0.63
C LEU A 165 4.58 17.29 -0.50
N VAL A 166 5.04 18.48 -0.92
CA VAL A 166 4.50 19.17 -2.12
C VAL A 166 4.73 18.31 -3.37
N GLN A 167 5.91 17.73 -3.53
CA GLN A 167 6.20 16.85 -4.66
C GLN A 167 5.35 15.57 -4.61
N LEU A 168 5.20 14.97 -3.42
CA LEU A 168 4.35 13.78 -3.22
C LEU A 168 2.88 14.09 -3.54
N ALA A 169 2.37 15.23 -3.10
CA ALA A 169 1.01 15.67 -3.42
C ALA A 169 0.82 15.84 -4.93
N TRP A 170 1.75 16.52 -5.59
CA TRP A 170 1.71 16.74 -7.03
C TRP A 170 1.73 15.43 -7.83
N VAL A 171 2.73 14.57 -7.57
CA VAL A 171 2.87 13.29 -8.26
C VAL A 171 1.72 12.35 -7.93
N GLY A 172 1.30 12.31 -6.66
CA GLY A 172 0.21 11.46 -6.22
C GLY A 172 -1.13 11.81 -6.86
N PHE A 173 -1.51 13.09 -6.94
CA PHE A 173 -2.75 13.50 -7.63
C PHE A 173 -2.68 13.30 -9.13
N ARG A 174 -1.52 13.49 -9.75
CA ARG A 174 -1.34 13.28 -11.19
C ARG A 174 -1.53 11.82 -11.60
N HIS A 175 -1.19 10.87 -10.73
CA HIS A 175 -1.28 9.43 -11.01
C HIS A 175 -2.42 8.76 -10.22
N ALA A 176 -3.31 9.54 -9.61
CA ALA A 176 -4.50 9.03 -8.94
C ALA A 176 -5.50 8.54 -9.99
N ASP A 177 -5.67 7.24 -10.07
CA ASP A 177 -6.65 6.58 -10.92
C ASP A 177 -7.46 5.54 -10.11
N ARG A 178 -8.36 4.82 -10.78
CA ARG A 178 -9.21 3.79 -10.14
C ARG A 178 -8.48 2.48 -9.85
N THR A 179 -7.21 2.35 -10.21
CA THR A 179 -6.42 1.17 -9.87
C THR A 179 -6.09 1.16 -8.38
N PRO A 180 -5.83 -0.01 -7.76
CA PRO A 180 -5.43 -0.08 -6.36
C PRO A 180 -4.20 0.78 -6.03
N VAL A 181 -3.27 0.89 -6.98
CA VAL A 181 -2.07 1.72 -6.84
C VAL A 181 -2.43 3.21 -6.91
N GLY A 182 -3.26 3.62 -7.89
CA GLY A 182 -3.69 5.01 -8.05
C GLY A 182 -4.53 5.52 -6.88
N VAL A 183 -5.43 4.70 -6.34
CA VAL A 183 -6.19 5.03 -5.12
C VAL A 183 -5.23 5.23 -3.94
N GLY A 184 -4.22 4.35 -3.77
CA GLY A 184 -3.19 4.49 -2.74
C GLY A 184 -2.39 5.79 -2.90
N LEU A 185 -2.03 6.16 -4.12
CA LEU A 185 -1.35 7.44 -4.43
C LEU A 185 -2.22 8.66 -4.14
N GLY A 186 -3.51 8.61 -4.47
CA GLY A 186 -4.47 9.65 -4.11
C GLY A 186 -4.60 9.85 -2.60
N MET A 187 -4.64 8.76 -1.82
CA MET A 187 -4.60 8.82 -0.35
C MET A 187 -3.31 9.45 0.15
N LEU A 188 -2.15 9.08 -0.39
CA LEU A 188 -0.85 9.66 -0.02
C LEU A 188 -0.78 11.15 -0.36
N ALA A 189 -1.32 11.57 -1.50
CA ALA A 189 -1.40 12.97 -1.89
C ALA A 189 -2.28 13.78 -0.92
N THR A 190 -3.45 13.26 -0.56
CA THR A 190 -4.35 13.87 0.42
C THR A 190 -3.67 13.97 1.79
N ALA A 191 -3.01 12.91 2.22
CA ALA A 191 -2.23 12.89 3.46
C ALA A 191 -1.12 13.95 3.46
N ALA A 192 -0.40 14.08 2.32
CA ALA A 192 0.65 15.08 2.16
C ALA A 192 0.13 16.51 2.31
N VAL A 193 -1.05 16.81 1.73
CA VAL A 193 -1.69 18.13 1.90
C VAL A 193 -2.05 18.41 3.36
N LEU A 194 -2.63 17.43 4.07
CA LEU A 194 -2.95 17.57 5.50
C LEU A 194 -1.70 17.77 6.35
N GLN A 195 -0.62 17.04 6.04
CA GLN A 195 0.67 17.23 6.70
C GLN A 195 1.28 18.60 6.42
N LEU A 196 1.15 19.12 5.19
CA LEU A 196 1.60 20.47 4.83
C LEU A 196 0.86 21.54 5.65
N VAL A 197 -0.45 21.40 5.84
CA VAL A 197 -1.22 22.30 6.73
C VAL A 197 -0.70 22.23 8.15
N ALA A 198 -0.51 21.02 8.70
CA ALA A 198 0.01 20.82 10.05
C ALA A 198 1.43 21.43 10.21
N ILE A 199 2.34 21.17 9.26
CA ILE A 199 3.70 21.68 9.26
C ILE A 199 3.71 23.20 9.11
N GLY A 200 2.91 23.75 8.21
CA GLY A 200 2.79 25.20 8.02
C GLY A 200 2.38 25.91 9.30
N CYS A 201 1.35 25.40 9.97
CA CYS A 201 0.86 26.01 11.22
C CYS A 201 1.82 25.86 12.40
N THR A 202 2.49 24.71 12.54
CA THR A 202 3.28 24.39 13.73
C THR A 202 4.79 24.59 13.56
N GLY A 203 5.33 24.11 12.46
CA GLY A 203 6.76 23.97 12.29
C GLY A 203 7.42 25.17 11.62
N ILE A 204 6.65 25.98 10.91
CA ILE A 204 7.18 27.13 10.18
C ILE A 204 6.65 28.44 10.78
N TRP A 205 5.32 28.57 10.85
CA TRP A 205 4.72 29.82 11.33
C TRP A 205 4.97 30.07 12.83
N GLY A 206 4.80 29.06 13.68
CA GLY A 206 5.02 29.17 15.13
C GLY A 206 6.42 29.69 15.48
N PRO A 207 7.52 29.03 15.04
CA PRO A 207 8.88 29.50 15.29
C PRO A 207 9.21 30.87 14.69
N LEU A 208 8.64 31.21 13.52
CA LEU A 208 8.90 32.51 12.87
C LEU A 208 8.19 33.68 13.57
N THR A 209 7.05 33.45 14.21
CA THR A 209 6.26 34.49 14.91
C THR A 209 6.54 34.54 16.41
N GLY A 210 7.47 33.73 16.92
CA GLY A 210 7.78 33.63 18.35
C GLY A 210 6.57 33.20 19.19
N GLY A 211 5.69 32.35 18.62
CA GLY A 211 4.48 31.87 19.28
C GLY A 211 3.34 32.89 19.37
N ALA A 212 3.47 34.08 18.74
CA ALA A 212 2.43 35.10 18.73
C ALA A 212 1.33 34.85 17.69
N GLY A 213 0.16 35.42 17.91
CA GLY A 213 -0.97 35.40 16.99
C GLY A 213 -2.04 34.34 17.26
N TRP A 214 -2.93 34.10 16.27
CA TRP A 214 -4.07 33.18 16.40
C TRP A 214 -3.66 31.73 16.70
N VAL A 215 -2.43 31.37 16.38
CA VAL A 215 -1.80 30.06 16.66
C VAL A 215 -1.60 29.86 18.17
N ALA A 216 -1.49 30.94 18.95
CA ALA A 216 -1.41 30.93 20.43
C ALA A 216 -2.80 30.88 21.09
N SER A 217 -3.90 30.99 20.34
CA SER A 217 -5.26 30.89 20.87
C SER A 217 -5.58 29.46 21.36
N ASP A 218 -6.63 29.32 22.19
CA ASP A 218 -7.10 28.05 22.76
C ASP A 218 -7.43 26.99 21.66
N HIS A 219 -7.73 27.42 20.44
CA HIS A 219 -7.99 26.56 19.28
C HIS A 219 -6.73 26.21 18.48
N GLY A 220 -5.60 26.89 18.73
CA GLY A 220 -4.33 26.64 18.04
C GLY A 220 -3.83 25.18 18.14
N PRO A 221 -3.87 24.54 19.32
CA PRO A 221 -3.47 23.14 19.47
C PRO A 221 -4.28 22.15 18.63
N LEU A 222 -5.60 22.37 18.47
CA LEU A 222 -6.47 21.52 17.69
C LEU A 222 -6.14 21.58 16.18
N LEU A 223 -5.93 22.79 15.64
CA LEU A 223 -5.52 23.00 14.26
C LEU A 223 -4.12 22.47 13.94
N ARG A 224 -3.30 22.30 14.97
CA ARG A 224 -1.95 21.73 14.86
C ARG A 224 -1.96 20.22 14.81
N ILE A 225 -2.66 19.59 15.75
CA ILE A 225 -2.58 18.13 15.99
C ILE A 225 -3.51 17.39 15.05
N LEU A 226 -4.74 17.88 14.84
CA LEU A 226 -5.78 17.15 14.12
C LEU A 226 -5.43 16.87 12.66
N PRO A 227 -5.03 17.86 11.83
CA PRO A 227 -4.62 17.59 10.44
C PRO A 227 -3.40 16.67 10.37
N GLY A 228 -2.44 16.84 11.28
CA GLY A 228 -1.26 15.97 11.34
C GLY A 228 -1.60 14.51 11.66
N CYS A 229 -2.46 14.26 12.64
CA CYS A 229 -2.90 12.92 13.01
C CYS A 229 -3.74 12.27 11.89
N ILE A 230 -4.71 13.00 11.31
CA ILE A 230 -5.53 12.50 10.21
C ILE A 230 -4.64 12.23 9.00
N GLY A 231 -3.74 13.14 8.65
CA GLY A 231 -2.80 12.97 7.55
C GLY A 231 -1.88 11.75 7.76
N ALA A 232 -1.38 11.53 8.99
CA ALA A 232 -0.58 10.36 9.31
C ALA A 232 -1.36 9.04 9.16
N LEU A 233 -2.60 8.99 9.62
CA LEU A 233 -3.48 7.83 9.47
C LEU A 233 -3.76 7.53 7.99
N ILE A 234 -4.13 8.55 7.20
CA ILE A 234 -4.37 8.39 5.77
C ILE A 234 -3.08 7.96 5.05
N MET A 235 -1.91 8.46 5.46
CA MET A 235 -0.62 8.06 4.89
C MET A 235 -0.32 6.58 5.14
N ILE A 236 -0.56 6.09 6.35
CA ILE A 236 -0.41 4.67 6.71
C ILE A 236 -1.35 3.80 5.85
N VAL A 237 -2.63 4.20 5.75
CA VAL A 237 -3.61 3.50 4.92
C VAL A 237 -3.20 3.54 3.46
N GLY A 238 -2.75 4.69 2.93
CA GLY A 238 -2.30 4.86 1.55
C GLY A 238 -1.12 3.94 1.19
N PHE A 239 -0.14 3.77 2.09
CA PHE A 239 0.95 2.81 1.90
C PHE A 239 0.51 1.35 2.02
N ALA A 240 -0.49 1.05 2.85
CA ALA A 240 -1.00 -0.30 3.04
C ALA A 240 -1.99 -0.71 1.94
N TRP A 241 -2.69 0.23 1.33
CA TRP A 241 -3.78 -0.02 0.38
C TRP A 241 -3.38 -0.85 -0.84
N PRO A 242 -2.34 -0.50 -1.62
CA PRO A 242 -1.99 -1.27 -2.81
C PRO A 242 -1.68 -2.74 -2.52
N PRO A 243 -0.78 -3.08 -1.56
CA PRO A 243 -0.46 -4.48 -1.31
C PRO A 243 -1.62 -5.29 -0.74
N VAL A 244 -2.52 -4.67 0.03
CA VAL A 244 -3.71 -5.33 0.56
C VAL A 244 -4.72 -5.59 -0.57
N MET A 245 -5.03 -4.59 -1.37
CA MET A 245 -6.01 -4.72 -2.45
C MET A 245 -5.52 -5.68 -3.56
N LEU A 246 -4.24 -5.62 -3.94
CA LEU A 246 -3.68 -6.57 -4.89
C LEU A 246 -3.74 -8.01 -4.37
N ARG A 247 -3.51 -8.21 -3.07
CA ARG A 247 -3.66 -9.54 -2.45
C ARG A 247 -5.11 -10.00 -2.44
N VAL A 248 -6.05 -9.13 -2.09
CA VAL A 248 -7.49 -9.43 -2.11
C VAL A 248 -7.96 -9.77 -3.53
N GLN A 249 -7.53 -9.00 -4.53
CA GLN A 249 -7.83 -9.29 -5.93
C GLN A 249 -7.25 -10.64 -6.38
N ALA A 250 -5.98 -10.91 -6.08
CA ALA A 250 -5.36 -12.19 -6.42
C ALA A 250 -6.09 -13.39 -5.76
N LEU A 251 -6.45 -13.27 -4.48
CA LEU A 251 -7.23 -14.31 -3.79
C LEU A 251 -8.64 -14.49 -4.39
N ARG A 252 -9.29 -13.40 -4.78
CA ARG A 252 -10.59 -13.45 -5.46
C ARG A 252 -10.47 -14.15 -6.81
N GLU A 253 -9.47 -13.80 -7.60
CA GLU A 253 -9.22 -14.43 -8.90
C GLU A 253 -8.94 -15.93 -8.78
N LEU A 254 -8.09 -16.33 -7.81
CA LEU A 254 -7.83 -17.74 -7.55
C LEU A 254 -9.10 -18.50 -7.13
N ARG A 255 -9.93 -17.90 -6.28
CA ARG A 255 -11.21 -18.52 -5.87
C ARG A 255 -12.17 -18.71 -7.04
N LEU A 256 -12.21 -17.76 -7.97
CA LEU A 256 -13.06 -17.88 -9.16
C LEU A 256 -12.54 -18.92 -10.14
N ARG A 257 -11.23 -19.03 -10.32
CA ARG A 257 -10.59 -19.99 -11.21
C ARG A 257 -10.47 -21.40 -10.64
N GLY A 258 -10.51 -21.53 -9.30
CA GLY A 258 -10.28 -22.80 -8.60
C GLY A 258 -11.11 -23.96 -9.15
N PRO A 259 -12.45 -23.87 -9.24
CA PRO A 259 -13.27 -24.99 -9.72
C PRO A 259 -12.95 -25.42 -11.15
N LEU A 260 -12.60 -24.48 -12.04
CA LEU A 260 -12.20 -24.79 -13.42
C LEU A 260 -10.79 -25.39 -13.45
N HIS A 261 -9.86 -24.82 -12.71
CA HIS A 261 -8.49 -25.32 -12.58
C HIS A 261 -8.47 -26.75 -12.05
N ASP A 262 -9.16 -27.01 -10.92
CA ASP A 262 -9.21 -28.33 -10.27
C ASP A 262 -9.84 -29.39 -11.18
N ALA A 263 -10.89 -29.02 -11.94
CA ALA A 263 -11.49 -29.90 -12.92
C ALA A 263 -10.51 -30.29 -14.05
N LEU A 264 -9.74 -29.33 -14.57
CA LEU A 264 -8.76 -29.58 -15.61
C LEU A 264 -7.56 -30.38 -15.12
N VAL A 265 -7.03 -30.06 -13.93
CA VAL A 265 -5.95 -30.83 -13.27
C VAL A 265 -6.39 -32.24 -12.96
N GLY A 266 -7.64 -32.45 -12.52
CA GLY A 266 -8.22 -33.78 -12.33
C GLY A 266 -8.29 -34.62 -13.61
N MET A 267 -8.53 -33.98 -14.75
CA MET A 267 -8.53 -34.67 -16.06
C MET A 267 -7.09 -34.87 -16.61
N PHE A 268 -6.19 -33.96 -16.33
CA PHE A 268 -4.81 -33.93 -16.83
C PHE A 268 -3.80 -33.69 -15.70
N PRO A 269 -3.45 -34.73 -14.91
CA PRO A 269 -2.57 -34.56 -13.74
C PRO A 269 -1.18 -34.00 -14.05
N GLY A 270 -0.74 -34.11 -15.31
CA GLY A 270 0.55 -33.57 -15.76
C GLY A 270 0.61 -32.03 -15.89
N LEU A 271 -0.52 -31.32 -15.73
CA LEU A 271 -0.56 -29.86 -15.78
C LEU A 271 0.03 -29.21 -14.53
N CYS A 272 0.01 -29.90 -13.38
CA CYS A 272 0.43 -29.34 -12.10
C CYS A 272 1.85 -29.78 -11.76
N PRO A 273 2.84 -28.89 -11.65
CA PRO A 273 4.16 -29.27 -11.17
C PRO A 273 4.12 -29.62 -9.67
N PRO A 274 4.95 -30.59 -9.19
CA PRO A 274 4.86 -31.14 -7.84
C PRO A 274 5.25 -30.18 -6.71
N LYS A 275 5.50 -28.87 -6.95
CA LYS A 275 5.99 -27.89 -5.97
C LYS A 275 5.28 -26.55 -5.97
N GLU A 276 3.95 -26.52 -5.98
CA GLU A 276 3.18 -25.27 -5.89
C GLU A 276 3.39 -24.47 -4.61
N SER A 277 3.79 -25.09 -3.50
CA SER A 277 3.90 -24.45 -2.18
C SER A 277 4.97 -23.36 -2.06
N GLN A 278 5.79 -23.13 -3.08
CA GLN A 278 6.85 -22.11 -3.09
C GLN A 278 6.56 -20.91 -4.00
N ILE A 279 5.45 -20.90 -4.73
CA ILE A 279 5.12 -19.85 -5.69
C ILE A 279 4.48 -18.67 -4.96
N ARG A 280 4.86 -17.42 -5.32
CA ARG A 280 4.23 -16.23 -4.78
C ARG A 280 2.77 -16.16 -5.23
N LEU A 281 1.89 -15.59 -4.41
CA LEU A 281 0.46 -15.49 -4.73
C LEU A 281 0.19 -14.78 -6.07
N SER A 282 0.97 -13.76 -6.41
CA SER A 282 0.90 -13.07 -7.71
C SER A 282 1.27 -13.99 -8.87
N ASP A 283 2.33 -14.77 -8.68
CA ASP A 283 2.86 -15.64 -9.72
C ASP A 283 1.95 -16.87 -9.88
N LEU A 284 1.32 -17.32 -8.80
CA LEU A 284 0.33 -18.38 -8.80
C LEU A 284 -0.90 -18.04 -9.64
N VAL A 285 -1.35 -16.78 -9.66
CA VAL A 285 -2.45 -16.33 -10.51
C VAL A 285 -2.11 -16.50 -11.99
N PHE A 286 -0.87 -16.16 -12.38
CA PHE A 286 -0.38 -16.33 -13.76
C PHE A 286 -0.17 -17.81 -14.10
N GLU A 287 0.37 -18.57 -13.17
CA GLU A 287 0.59 -20.02 -13.33
C GLU A 287 -0.74 -20.74 -13.56
N TRP A 288 -1.75 -20.52 -12.73
CA TRP A 288 -3.08 -21.11 -12.91
C TRP A 288 -3.72 -20.69 -14.23
N MET A 289 -3.49 -19.45 -14.67
CA MET A 289 -3.98 -19.01 -15.97
C MET A 289 -3.36 -19.82 -17.11
N ALA A 290 -2.02 -20.02 -17.09
CA ALA A 290 -1.33 -20.82 -18.07
C ALA A 290 -1.81 -22.27 -18.04
N GLN A 291 -1.91 -22.88 -16.86
CA GLN A 291 -2.40 -24.25 -16.67
C GLN A 291 -3.83 -24.43 -17.17
N ILE A 292 -4.73 -23.44 -16.96
CA ILE A 292 -6.10 -23.48 -17.49
C ILE A 292 -6.07 -23.44 -19.03
N GLN A 293 -5.25 -22.56 -19.64
CA GLN A 293 -5.16 -22.48 -21.11
C GLN A 293 -4.60 -23.78 -21.71
N ASP A 294 -3.56 -24.33 -21.11
CA ASP A 294 -2.99 -25.61 -21.53
C ASP A 294 -4.01 -26.75 -21.34
N GLY A 295 -4.72 -26.77 -20.20
CA GLY A 295 -5.77 -27.74 -19.92
C GLY A 295 -6.93 -27.68 -20.92
N LEU A 296 -7.37 -26.47 -21.31
CA LEU A 296 -8.39 -26.29 -22.34
C LEU A 296 -7.90 -26.77 -23.71
N THR A 297 -6.63 -26.56 -24.02
CA THR A 297 -6.00 -27.05 -25.26
C THR A 297 -5.96 -28.59 -25.26
N LEU A 298 -5.49 -29.22 -24.20
CA LEU A 298 -5.48 -30.66 -24.04
C LEU A 298 -6.89 -31.26 -24.09
N LEU A 299 -7.87 -30.60 -23.45
CA LEU A 299 -9.27 -31.03 -23.53
C LEU A 299 -9.83 -30.96 -24.96
N SER A 300 -9.48 -29.92 -25.71
CA SER A 300 -9.88 -29.81 -27.12
C SER A 300 -9.28 -30.90 -27.97
N GLN A 301 -8.02 -31.25 -27.76
CA GLN A 301 -7.32 -32.35 -28.45
C GLN A 301 -7.93 -33.70 -28.07
N SER A 302 -8.16 -33.97 -26.80
CA SER A 302 -8.72 -35.24 -26.31
C SER A 302 -10.14 -35.51 -26.86
N ARG A 303 -10.92 -34.43 -27.06
CA ARG A 303 -12.28 -34.52 -27.62
C ARG A 303 -12.33 -34.41 -29.15
N GLY A 304 -11.20 -34.33 -29.82
CA GLY A 304 -11.11 -34.23 -31.29
C GLY A 304 -11.80 -32.98 -31.87
N VAL A 305 -11.74 -31.84 -31.12
CA VAL A 305 -12.41 -30.59 -31.55
C VAL A 305 -11.72 -30.05 -32.82
N PRO A 306 -12.47 -29.73 -33.88
CA PRO A 306 -11.90 -29.20 -35.13
C PRO A 306 -11.31 -27.78 -34.87
N VAL A 307 -10.24 -27.47 -35.59
CA VAL A 307 -9.59 -26.14 -35.50
C VAL A 307 -10.55 -25.06 -35.99
N GLU A 308 -11.29 -25.34 -37.06
CA GLU A 308 -12.28 -24.44 -37.67
C GLU A 308 -13.55 -25.19 -38.02
N THR A 309 -14.67 -24.51 -37.90
CA THR A 309 -15.98 -24.98 -38.39
C THR A 309 -16.60 -23.93 -39.31
N LYS A 310 -17.56 -24.38 -40.15
CA LYS A 310 -18.33 -23.48 -41.02
C LYS A 310 -19.38 -22.64 -40.23
N MET A 311 -19.66 -23.03 -38.98
CA MET A 311 -20.60 -22.28 -38.14
C MET A 311 -19.98 -21.01 -37.60
N PRO A 312 -20.69 -19.88 -37.62
CA PRO A 312 -20.21 -18.62 -37.06
C PRO A 312 -20.04 -18.74 -35.54
N ILE A 313 -19.00 -18.10 -35.02
CA ILE A 313 -18.82 -17.94 -33.57
C ILE A 313 -19.92 -17.02 -33.08
N PRO A 314 -20.54 -17.28 -31.90
CA PRO A 314 -21.51 -16.36 -31.29
C PRO A 314 -20.97 -14.93 -31.25
N ALA A 315 -21.75 -13.99 -31.78
CA ALA A 315 -21.38 -12.57 -31.80
C ALA A 315 -21.45 -11.97 -30.38
N ASP A 316 -22.41 -12.45 -29.57
CA ASP A 316 -22.47 -12.07 -28.17
C ASP A 316 -21.44 -12.83 -27.35
N GLN A 317 -20.70 -12.05 -26.55
CA GLN A 317 -19.64 -12.55 -25.70
C GLN A 317 -20.19 -13.40 -24.55
N ALA A 318 -21.34 -13.04 -23.96
CA ALA A 318 -21.95 -13.79 -22.86
C ALA A 318 -22.41 -15.18 -23.34
N ASP A 319 -23.02 -15.26 -24.53
CA ASP A 319 -23.42 -16.52 -25.15
C ASP A 319 -22.19 -17.40 -25.43
N ARG A 320 -21.14 -16.81 -25.97
CA ARG A 320 -19.89 -17.55 -26.25
C ARG A 320 -19.26 -18.11 -24.97
N VAL A 321 -19.17 -17.32 -23.88
CA VAL A 321 -18.67 -17.78 -22.58
C VAL A 321 -19.53 -18.93 -22.06
N SER A 322 -20.88 -18.78 -22.15
CA SER A 322 -21.84 -19.77 -21.71
C SER A 322 -21.68 -21.10 -22.47
N GLU A 323 -21.53 -21.04 -23.79
CA GLU A 323 -21.36 -22.24 -24.62
C GLU A 323 -19.99 -22.90 -24.37
N VAL A 324 -18.91 -22.13 -24.18
CA VAL A 324 -17.61 -22.69 -23.80
C VAL A 324 -17.70 -23.40 -22.44
N ALA A 325 -18.37 -22.81 -21.45
CA ALA A 325 -18.57 -23.44 -20.16
C ALA A 325 -19.44 -24.71 -20.24
N ASN A 326 -20.46 -24.74 -21.12
CA ASN A 326 -21.25 -25.93 -21.46
C ASN A 326 -20.37 -27.05 -22.00
N TRP A 327 -19.53 -26.70 -22.98
CA TRP A 327 -18.63 -27.66 -23.59
C TRP A 327 -17.60 -28.23 -22.60
N ILE A 328 -17.03 -27.39 -21.71
CA ILE A 328 -16.12 -27.85 -20.64
C ILE A 328 -16.84 -28.85 -19.74
N SER A 329 -18.06 -28.58 -19.37
CA SER A 329 -18.92 -29.46 -18.54
C SER A 329 -19.34 -30.77 -19.20
N GLY A 330 -18.92 -31.02 -20.46
CA GLY A 330 -19.24 -32.25 -21.19
C GLY A 330 -20.52 -32.21 -22.03
N GLN A 331 -21.17 -31.05 -22.13
CA GLN A 331 -22.35 -30.91 -23.00
C GLN A 331 -21.92 -30.78 -24.47
N SER A 332 -22.72 -31.34 -25.39
CA SER A 332 -22.47 -31.18 -26.81
C SER A 332 -22.88 -29.78 -27.27
N VAL A 333 -21.94 -29.04 -27.87
CA VAL A 333 -22.18 -27.70 -28.42
C VAL A 333 -22.05 -27.80 -29.93
N SER A 334 -23.13 -27.49 -30.65
CA SER A 334 -23.16 -27.59 -32.11
C SER A 334 -22.20 -26.57 -32.74
N GLY A 335 -21.33 -27.04 -33.66
CA GLY A 335 -20.40 -26.17 -34.36
C GLY A 335 -19.21 -25.64 -33.52
N PHE A 336 -18.97 -26.20 -32.34
CA PHE A 336 -17.84 -25.83 -31.50
C PHE A 336 -16.50 -26.08 -32.20
N SER A 337 -15.57 -25.14 -32.09
CA SER A 337 -14.21 -25.23 -32.65
C SER A 337 -13.18 -24.62 -31.73
N CYS A 338 -11.89 -24.91 -31.95
CA CYS A 338 -10.79 -24.31 -31.15
C CYS A 338 -10.77 -22.78 -31.21
N LYS A 339 -11.36 -22.17 -32.25
CA LYS A 339 -11.51 -20.71 -32.33
C LYS A 339 -12.39 -20.13 -31.22
N TRP A 340 -13.33 -20.89 -30.64
CA TRP A 340 -14.18 -20.42 -29.54
C TRP A 340 -13.42 -20.28 -28.26
N LEU A 341 -12.31 -21.00 -28.08
CA LEU A 341 -11.46 -20.92 -26.89
C LEU A 341 -10.54 -19.68 -26.87
N ARG A 342 -10.32 -19.05 -28.04
CA ARG A 342 -9.49 -17.83 -28.11
C ARG A 342 -10.26 -16.63 -27.56
N SER A 343 -9.53 -15.68 -26.94
CA SER A 343 -10.15 -14.42 -26.48
C SER A 343 -10.77 -13.63 -27.65
N PRO A 344 -11.93 -13.01 -27.47
CA PRO A 344 -12.51 -12.07 -28.45
C PRO A 344 -11.62 -10.85 -28.66
N THR A 345 -11.75 -10.22 -29.84
CA THR A 345 -11.06 -8.97 -30.14
C THR A 345 -11.43 -7.89 -29.11
N GLY A 346 -10.44 -7.28 -28.48
CA GLY A 346 -10.63 -6.25 -27.45
C GLY A 346 -10.70 -6.77 -26.01
N MET A 347 -10.65 -8.08 -25.79
CA MET A 347 -10.57 -8.67 -24.46
C MET A 347 -9.20 -9.33 -24.24
N SER A 348 -8.60 -9.16 -23.05
CA SER A 348 -7.38 -9.88 -22.68
C SER A 348 -7.67 -11.36 -22.41
N ASP A 349 -6.68 -12.22 -22.64
CA ASP A 349 -6.79 -13.66 -22.35
C ASP A 349 -7.12 -13.92 -20.87
N GLN A 350 -6.58 -13.09 -19.98
CA GLN A 350 -6.87 -13.15 -18.53
C GLN A 350 -8.37 -12.88 -18.25
N ALA A 351 -8.93 -11.85 -18.85
CA ALA A 351 -10.34 -11.50 -18.66
C ALA A 351 -11.25 -12.58 -19.29
N TRP A 352 -10.82 -13.18 -20.41
CA TRP A 352 -11.54 -14.25 -21.06
C TRP A 352 -11.61 -15.52 -20.19
N VAL A 353 -10.47 -16.00 -19.69
CA VAL A 353 -10.42 -17.16 -18.79
C VAL A 353 -11.22 -16.91 -17.50
N LEU A 354 -11.17 -15.69 -16.98
CA LEU A 354 -11.94 -15.31 -15.79
C LEU A 354 -13.46 -15.39 -16.04
N ALA A 355 -13.91 -14.89 -17.20
CA ALA A 355 -15.32 -14.94 -17.58
C ALA A 355 -15.81 -16.40 -17.73
N ILE A 356 -15.02 -17.26 -18.36
CA ILE A 356 -15.35 -18.69 -18.46
C ILE A 356 -15.41 -19.33 -17.07
N ALA A 357 -14.44 -19.05 -16.20
CA ALA A 357 -14.37 -19.62 -14.85
C ALA A 357 -15.56 -19.19 -13.99
N ASP A 358 -16.02 -17.94 -14.10
CA ASP A 358 -17.18 -17.42 -13.35
C ASP A 358 -18.46 -18.16 -13.74
N VAL A 359 -18.74 -18.31 -15.03
CA VAL A 359 -19.91 -19.06 -15.53
C VAL A 359 -19.82 -20.54 -15.18
N TYR A 360 -18.63 -21.15 -15.29
CA TYR A 360 -18.42 -22.54 -14.90
C TYR A 360 -18.67 -22.76 -13.40
N GLN A 361 -18.19 -21.87 -12.52
CA GLN A 361 -18.42 -21.92 -11.08
C GLN A 361 -19.92 -21.77 -10.73
N GLY A 362 -20.64 -20.87 -11.41
CA GLY A 362 -22.07 -20.71 -11.23
C GLY A 362 -22.85 -22.01 -11.44
N ARG A 363 -22.45 -22.78 -12.45
CA ARG A 363 -23.08 -24.07 -12.78
C ARG A 363 -22.75 -25.19 -11.79
N THR A 364 -21.46 -25.31 -11.40
CA THR A 364 -21.08 -26.33 -10.42
C THR A 364 -21.79 -26.15 -9.10
N LYS A 365 -22.06 -24.92 -8.66
CA LYS A 365 -22.87 -24.62 -7.45
C LYS A 365 -24.34 -25.01 -7.61
N THR A 366 -24.90 -24.91 -8.80
CA THR A 366 -26.29 -25.29 -9.08
C THR A 366 -26.44 -26.80 -9.05
N PHE A 367 -25.48 -27.56 -9.55
CA PHE A 367 -25.48 -29.02 -9.52
C PHE A 367 -25.12 -29.64 -8.16
N SER A 368 -24.33 -28.91 -7.31
CA SER A 368 -23.96 -29.39 -5.98
C SER A 368 -24.95 -29.07 -4.88
N LYS A 369 -26.05 -28.35 -5.19
CA LYS A 369 -27.14 -28.15 -4.23
C LYS A 369 -27.94 -29.47 -4.13
N PRO A 370 -27.88 -30.20 -2.99
CA PRO A 370 -28.71 -31.43 -2.87
C PRO A 370 -30.15 -31.03 -3.06
N GLU A 371 -30.82 -31.70 -4.01
CA GLU A 371 -32.28 -31.67 -4.06
C GLU A 371 -32.78 -32.06 -2.67
N ALA A 372 -33.43 -31.12 -1.98
CA ALA A 372 -34.11 -31.43 -0.73
C ALA A 372 -35.00 -32.65 -0.99
N PRO A 373 -34.96 -33.69 -0.13
CA PRO A 373 -35.81 -34.85 -0.33
C PRO A 373 -37.26 -34.35 -0.48
N ARG A 374 -37.86 -34.62 -1.63
CA ARG A 374 -39.32 -34.45 -1.78
C ARG A 374 -39.94 -35.36 -0.74
N GLU A 375 -40.35 -34.79 0.39
CA GLU A 375 -41.25 -35.45 1.34
C GLU A 375 -42.50 -35.88 0.56
N TYR A 376 -42.54 -37.16 0.23
CA TYR A 376 -43.75 -37.80 -0.17
C TYR A 376 -44.69 -37.71 1.03
N LEU A 377 -45.52 -36.68 1.06
CA LEU A 377 -46.75 -36.66 1.87
C LEU A 377 -47.59 -37.86 1.45
N GLN A 378 -47.38 -38.98 2.16
CA GLN A 378 -48.32 -40.10 2.16
C GLN A 378 -49.58 -39.60 2.80
N VAL A 379 -50.55 -39.31 1.95
CA VAL A 379 -51.96 -39.33 2.31
C VAL A 379 -52.32 -40.78 2.63
N GLN A 380 -52.51 -41.11 3.89
CA GLN A 380 -53.35 -42.26 4.29
C GLN A 380 -54.13 -41.94 5.56
N LYS A 381 -55.46 -41.85 5.34
CA LYS A 381 -56.58 -42.08 6.21
C LYS A 381 -56.70 -41.23 7.48
#